data_5a446e983710380c34002099a7e5b4c1
#
_entry.id   5a446e983710380c34002099a7e5b4c1
#
_cell.length_a   1.000
_cell.length_b   1.000
_cell.length_c   1.000
_cell.angle_alpha   90.00
_cell.angle_beta   90.00
_cell.angle_gamma   90.00
#
_symmetry.space_group_name_H-M   'P 1'
#
loop_
_entity.id
_entity.type
_entity.pdbx_description
1 polymer ?
#
loop_
_entity_poly.entity_id
_entity_poly.type
_entity_poly.pdbx_seq_one_letter_code
_entity_poly.pdbx_strand_id
1 'polypeptide(L)'
;MDKKRVFFVITLGLLLFGSLASTVFGQKAAPEILAGLTTAHVRLSYFEDGSARDAGQERNQLAADLERRLADTGLKLVSKDEFERLISSRGYPIGWLDLEVRANKISGVDFKMYYVSLKLQQVAYVARKPVLRFMASTWDLTETGTVDDFSAVKKRVNEILGRFVSDFRSENPK
;
A
#
# COMPACT_ATOMS: atom_id res chain seq x y z
N MET A 1 38.30 2.59 -35.60
CA MET A 1 36.97 2.63 -34.90
C MET A 1 36.63 4.09 -34.62
N ASP A 2 35.58 4.62 -35.24
CA ASP A 2 35.33 6.05 -35.35
C ASP A 2 34.75 6.57 -34.00
N LYS A 3 35.48 7.49 -33.35
CA LYS A 3 35.11 8.08 -32.04
C LYS A 3 33.69 8.67 -32.01
N LYS A 4 33.20 9.13 -33.18
CA LYS A 4 31.82 9.68 -33.31
C LYS A 4 30.73 8.62 -33.16
N ARG A 5 30.99 7.39 -33.56
CA ARG A 5 30.02 6.27 -33.41
C ARG A 5 29.91 5.79 -31.96
N VAL A 6 31.01 5.84 -31.21
CA VAL A 6 31.00 5.46 -29.78
C VAL A 6 30.21 6.48 -28.96
N PHE A 7 30.32 7.77 -29.27
CA PHE A 7 29.57 8.84 -28.57
C PHE A 7 28.05 8.73 -28.80
N PHE A 8 27.64 8.37 -30.03
CA PHE A 8 26.21 8.22 -30.36
C PHE A 8 25.57 7.02 -29.65
N VAL A 9 26.29 5.92 -29.51
CA VAL A 9 25.77 4.73 -28.80
C VAL A 9 25.65 4.97 -27.29
N ILE A 10 26.58 5.72 -26.69
CA ILE A 10 26.54 6.06 -25.25
C ILE A 10 25.40 7.05 -24.97
N THR A 11 25.17 8.03 -25.86
CA THR A 11 24.09 9.02 -25.70
C THR A 11 22.72 8.38 -25.89
N LEU A 12 22.57 7.42 -26.80
CA LEU A 12 21.31 6.69 -27.00
C LEU A 12 21.02 5.72 -25.83
N GLY A 13 22.06 5.11 -25.25
CA GLY A 13 21.94 4.25 -24.06
C GLY A 13 21.51 5.03 -22.81
N LEU A 14 21.99 6.26 -22.63
CA LEU A 14 21.62 7.13 -21.49
C LEU A 14 20.19 7.66 -21.59
N LEU A 15 19.65 7.85 -22.79
CA LEU A 15 18.26 8.29 -23.00
C LEU A 15 17.24 7.17 -22.73
N LEU A 16 17.65 5.89 -22.82
CA LEU A 16 16.79 4.74 -22.54
C LEU A 16 16.70 4.39 -21.04
N PHE A 17 17.64 4.86 -20.21
CA PHE A 17 17.60 4.67 -18.76
C PHE A 17 16.88 5.80 -17.99
N GLY A 18 16.45 6.85 -18.67
CA GLY A 18 15.89 8.07 -18.05
C GLY A 18 14.43 7.98 -17.61
N SER A 19 13.72 6.89 -17.84
CA SER A 19 12.36 6.71 -17.35
C SER A 19 12.17 5.33 -16.72
N LEU A 20 12.76 5.13 -15.53
CA LEU A 20 12.27 4.11 -14.61
C LEU A 20 10.90 4.60 -14.14
N ALA A 21 9.90 4.42 -15.01
CA ALA A 21 8.52 4.68 -14.68
C ALA A 21 8.18 3.83 -13.45
N SER A 22 7.70 4.47 -12.39
CA SER A 22 7.11 3.78 -11.25
C SER A 22 6.04 2.82 -11.80
N THR A 23 6.25 1.53 -11.65
CA THR A 23 5.28 0.54 -12.13
C THR A 23 4.23 0.39 -11.05
N VAL A 24 3.05 0.91 -11.32
CA VAL A 24 1.87 0.70 -10.47
C VAL A 24 1.28 -0.64 -10.86
N PHE A 25 1.44 -1.64 -9.99
CA PHE A 25 0.76 -2.91 -10.09
C PHE A 25 -0.46 -2.86 -9.18
N GLY A 26 -1.63 -2.81 -9.75
CA GLY A 26 -2.88 -2.93 -9.01
C GLY A 26 -3.89 -3.61 -9.91
N GLN A 27 -4.47 -4.68 -9.42
CA GLN A 27 -5.72 -5.14 -9.99
C GLN A 27 -6.74 -4.04 -9.66
N LYS A 28 -7.36 -3.42 -10.67
CA LYS A 28 -8.47 -2.48 -10.44
C LYS A 28 -9.58 -3.30 -9.79
N ALA A 29 -9.57 -3.33 -8.45
CA ALA A 29 -10.63 -3.94 -7.68
C ALA A 29 -11.94 -3.29 -8.14
N ALA A 30 -12.98 -4.08 -8.32
CA ALA A 30 -14.31 -3.53 -8.52
C ALA A 30 -14.63 -2.72 -7.26
N PRO A 31 -14.87 -1.40 -7.35
CA PRO A 31 -15.12 -0.55 -6.18
C PRO A 31 -16.25 -1.11 -5.31
N GLU A 32 -17.25 -1.73 -5.92
CA GLU A 32 -18.41 -2.39 -5.28
C GLU A 32 -18.05 -3.31 -4.10
N ILE A 33 -16.82 -3.82 -4.06
CA ILE A 33 -16.33 -4.68 -2.96
C ILE A 33 -16.17 -3.90 -1.64
N LEU A 34 -16.02 -2.58 -1.71
CA LEU A 34 -15.92 -1.70 -0.54
C LEU A 34 -17.27 -1.31 0.02
N ALA A 35 -18.36 -1.55 -0.73
CA ALA A 35 -19.72 -1.20 -0.31
C ALA A 35 -20.09 -1.92 1.01
N GLY A 36 -20.57 -1.14 1.97
CA GLY A 36 -21.00 -1.64 3.28
C GLY A 36 -19.87 -2.00 4.24
N LEU A 37 -18.59 -1.79 3.90
CA LEU A 37 -17.50 -1.94 4.86
C LEU A 37 -17.61 -0.85 5.93
N THR A 38 -17.85 -1.24 7.18
CA THR A 38 -18.05 -0.31 8.30
C THR A 38 -16.92 -0.33 9.32
N THR A 39 -16.16 -1.41 9.36
CA THR A 39 -15.16 -1.66 10.41
C THR A 39 -13.88 -2.22 9.79
N ALA A 40 -12.73 -1.78 10.26
CA ALA A 40 -11.44 -2.33 9.84
C ALA A 40 -10.45 -2.44 11.01
N HIS A 41 -9.61 -3.47 10.95
CA HIS A 41 -8.34 -3.50 11.67
C HIS A 41 -7.23 -3.02 10.74
N VAL A 42 -6.34 -2.17 11.25
CA VAL A 42 -5.23 -1.62 10.49
C VAL A 42 -3.91 -2.18 11.00
N ARG A 43 -3.11 -2.70 10.08
CA ARG A 43 -1.73 -3.11 10.34
C ARG A 43 -0.78 -2.26 9.50
N LEU A 44 0.27 -1.75 10.13
CA LEU A 44 1.39 -1.11 9.45
C LEU A 44 2.65 -1.95 9.63
N SER A 45 3.19 -2.45 8.53
CA SER A 45 4.49 -3.09 8.45
C SER A 45 5.48 -2.13 7.79
N TYR A 46 6.50 -1.72 8.53
CA TYR A 46 7.49 -0.74 8.09
C TYR A 46 8.90 -1.31 8.19
N PHE A 47 9.64 -1.28 7.09
CA PHE A 47 11.01 -1.79 6.99
C PHE A 47 11.88 -0.76 6.26
N GLU A 48 12.92 -0.28 6.90
CA GLU A 48 13.92 0.58 6.32
C GLU A 48 15.33 0.11 6.68
N ASP A 49 16.23 0.09 5.69
CA ASP A 49 17.67 -0.09 5.93
C ASP A 49 18.24 1.21 6.50
N GLY A 50 18.48 1.24 7.80
CA GLY A 50 19.05 2.41 8.45
C GLY A 50 18.97 2.34 9.98
N SER A 51 19.28 3.43 10.64
CA SER A 51 19.31 3.47 12.10
C SER A 51 17.90 3.21 12.67
N ALA A 52 17.79 2.21 13.52
CA ALA A 52 16.53 1.80 14.17
C ALA A 52 15.85 2.93 14.98
N ARG A 53 16.54 4.05 15.24
CA ARG A 53 16.01 5.21 15.98
C ARG A 53 15.05 6.05 15.14
N ASP A 54 15.40 6.33 13.88
CA ASP A 54 14.59 7.19 13.01
C ASP A 54 13.39 6.42 12.44
N ALA A 55 13.57 5.14 12.13
CA ALA A 55 12.52 4.25 11.66
C ALA A 55 11.32 4.15 12.62
N GLY A 56 11.56 4.20 13.93
CA GLY A 56 10.49 4.17 14.93
C GLY A 56 9.60 5.42 14.92
N GLN A 57 10.19 6.59 14.77
CA GLN A 57 9.44 7.85 14.73
C GLN A 57 8.63 7.98 13.43
N GLU A 58 9.23 7.67 12.30
CA GLU A 58 8.57 7.72 10.99
C GLU A 58 7.42 6.72 10.89
N ARG A 59 7.62 5.50 11.39
CA ARG A 59 6.57 4.49 11.50
C ARG A 59 5.39 5.01 12.32
N ASN A 60 5.64 5.60 13.50
CA ASN A 60 4.58 6.10 14.37
C ASN A 60 3.82 7.27 13.73
N GLN A 61 4.50 8.15 13.01
CA GLN A 61 3.87 9.23 12.24
C GLN A 61 2.97 8.68 11.13
N LEU A 62 3.47 7.69 10.36
CA LEU A 62 2.68 7.04 9.31
C LEU A 62 1.46 6.33 9.88
N ALA A 63 1.60 5.64 11.01
CA ALA A 63 0.48 4.98 11.69
C ALA A 63 -0.60 5.99 12.10
N ALA A 64 -0.21 7.08 12.75
CA ALA A 64 -1.13 8.13 13.19
C ALA A 64 -1.83 8.82 12.00
N ASP A 65 -1.10 9.10 10.91
CA ASP A 65 -1.67 9.69 9.69
C ASP A 65 -2.66 8.74 9.00
N LEU A 66 -2.33 7.45 8.94
CA LEU A 66 -3.19 6.40 8.40
C LEU A 66 -4.50 6.29 9.19
N GLU A 67 -4.40 6.14 10.50
CA GLU A 67 -5.58 6.02 11.39
C GLU A 67 -6.48 7.25 11.30
N ARG A 68 -5.91 8.46 11.35
CA ARG A 68 -6.68 9.70 11.21
C ARG A 68 -7.46 9.76 9.90
N ARG A 69 -6.81 9.51 8.76
CA ARG A 69 -7.45 9.57 7.45
C ARG A 69 -8.55 8.53 7.27
N LEU A 70 -8.37 7.34 7.84
CA LEU A 70 -9.39 6.29 7.80
C LEU A 70 -10.57 6.65 8.71
N ALA A 71 -10.32 7.18 9.91
CA ALA A 71 -11.37 7.66 10.81
C ALA A 71 -12.22 8.78 10.16
N ASP A 72 -11.60 9.69 9.39
CA ASP A 72 -12.28 10.76 8.65
C ASP A 72 -13.24 10.24 7.56
N THR A 73 -13.12 8.97 7.17
CA THR A 73 -14.07 8.33 6.24
C THR A 73 -15.35 7.86 6.91
N GLY A 74 -15.35 7.73 8.23
CA GLY A 74 -16.40 7.10 9.02
C GLY A 74 -16.17 5.61 9.25
N LEU A 75 -15.03 5.05 8.79
CA LEU A 75 -14.64 3.66 9.04
C LEU A 75 -14.27 3.51 10.52
N LYS A 76 -14.93 2.59 11.24
CA LYS A 76 -14.59 2.27 12.63
C LYS A 76 -13.31 1.45 12.67
N LEU A 77 -12.27 1.97 13.32
CA LEU A 77 -11.03 1.25 13.53
C LEU A 77 -11.09 0.42 14.82
N VAL A 78 -10.64 -0.82 14.77
CA VAL A 78 -10.68 -1.77 15.89
C VAL A 78 -9.32 -2.38 16.16
N SER A 79 -9.09 -2.80 17.40
CA SER A 79 -7.89 -3.54 17.78
C SER A 79 -7.86 -4.91 17.08
N LYS A 80 -6.67 -5.55 17.09
CA LYS A 80 -6.52 -6.91 16.58
C LYS A 80 -7.43 -7.90 17.30
N ASP A 81 -7.50 -7.82 18.63
CA ASP A 81 -8.31 -8.74 19.43
C ASP A 81 -9.81 -8.56 19.16
N GLU A 82 -10.27 -7.33 19.00
CA GLU A 82 -11.64 -7.03 18.61
C GLU A 82 -11.92 -7.52 17.19
N PHE A 83 -10.99 -7.35 16.26
CA PHE A 83 -11.11 -7.87 14.91
C PHE A 83 -11.26 -9.39 14.90
N GLU A 84 -10.40 -10.13 15.62
CA GLU A 84 -10.44 -11.60 15.70
C GLU A 84 -11.77 -12.10 16.30
N ARG A 85 -12.32 -11.37 17.25
CA ARG A 85 -13.64 -11.65 17.80
C ARG A 85 -14.75 -11.41 16.78
N LEU A 86 -14.73 -10.29 16.09
CA LEU A 86 -15.77 -9.88 15.14
C LEU A 86 -15.75 -10.73 13.86
N ILE A 87 -14.57 -11.10 13.35
CA ILE A 87 -14.43 -11.94 12.15
C ILE A 87 -15.05 -13.32 12.33
N SER A 88 -15.21 -13.77 13.58
CA SER A 88 -15.89 -15.02 13.90
C SER A 88 -17.41 -14.92 13.72
N SER A 89 -17.97 -13.73 13.74
CA SER A 89 -19.38 -13.47 13.53
C SER A 89 -19.72 -13.47 12.04
N ARG A 90 -20.68 -14.31 11.65
CA ARG A 90 -21.06 -14.47 10.25
C ARG A 90 -21.70 -13.18 9.71
N GLY A 91 -21.21 -12.71 8.56
CA GLY A 91 -21.78 -11.54 7.85
C GLY A 91 -21.42 -10.18 8.44
N TYR A 92 -20.47 -10.12 9.38
CA TYR A 92 -20.01 -8.82 9.88
C TYR A 92 -19.15 -8.09 8.82
N PRO A 93 -19.48 -6.83 8.47
CA PRO A 93 -18.78 -6.09 7.41
C PRO A 93 -17.45 -5.52 7.90
N ILE A 94 -16.49 -6.40 8.09
CA ILE A 94 -15.17 -6.08 8.63
C ILE A 94 -14.05 -6.41 7.63
N GLY A 95 -13.02 -5.57 7.60
CA GLY A 95 -11.83 -5.78 6.80
C GLY A 95 -10.54 -5.69 7.61
N TRP A 96 -9.51 -6.32 7.10
CA TRP A 96 -8.13 -6.16 7.55
C TRP A 96 -7.39 -5.32 6.52
N LEU A 97 -7.02 -4.09 6.89
CA LEU A 97 -6.25 -3.19 6.04
C LEU A 97 -4.77 -3.28 6.41
N ASP A 98 -3.96 -3.72 5.47
CA ASP A 98 -2.53 -3.95 5.64
C ASP A 98 -1.74 -2.97 4.77
N LEU A 99 -1.05 -2.04 5.41
CA LEU A 99 -0.10 -1.14 4.77
C LEU A 99 1.32 -1.66 5.01
N GLU A 100 1.97 -2.05 3.94
CA GLU A 100 3.38 -2.45 3.95
C GLU A 100 4.23 -1.40 3.24
N VAL A 101 5.26 -0.91 3.94
CA VAL A 101 6.23 0.06 3.43
C VAL A 101 7.62 -0.51 3.59
N ARG A 102 8.37 -0.58 2.50
CA ARG A 102 9.79 -0.96 2.49
C ARG A 102 10.59 0.13 1.77
N ALA A 103 11.71 0.54 2.33
CA ALA A 103 12.65 1.44 1.70
C ALA A 103 14.07 0.94 1.97
N ASN A 104 14.77 0.52 0.92
CA ASN A 104 16.07 -0.10 1.03
C ASN A 104 17.11 0.71 0.25
N LYS A 105 18.23 1.02 0.88
CA LYS A 105 19.37 1.66 0.21
C LYS A 105 20.09 0.62 -0.65
N ILE A 106 20.41 1.01 -1.88
CA ILE A 106 21.22 0.17 -2.77
C ILE A 106 22.69 0.57 -2.57
N SER A 107 23.55 -0.42 -2.36
CA SER A 107 24.98 -0.17 -2.19
C SER A 107 25.58 0.43 -3.47
N GLY A 108 26.33 1.52 -3.32
CA GLY A 108 27.03 2.19 -4.42
C GLY A 108 26.20 3.20 -5.22
N VAL A 109 24.97 3.50 -4.82
CA VAL A 109 24.11 4.51 -5.45
C VAL A 109 23.42 5.41 -4.41
N ASP A 110 23.07 6.63 -4.81
CA ASP A 110 22.48 7.63 -3.92
C ASP A 110 20.95 7.61 -3.87
N PHE A 111 20.32 6.57 -4.41
CA PHE A 111 18.87 6.40 -4.33
C PHE A 111 18.49 5.16 -3.53
N LYS A 112 17.25 5.17 -3.03
CA LYS A 112 16.62 4.03 -2.33
C LYS A 112 15.60 3.36 -3.26
N MET A 113 15.51 2.04 -3.20
CA MET A 113 14.34 1.32 -3.74
C MET A 113 13.22 1.36 -2.71
N TYR A 114 12.00 1.64 -3.16
CA TYR A 114 10.83 1.54 -2.31
C TYR A 114 9.82 0.52 -2.84
N TYR A 115 9.07 -0.02 -1.91
CA TYR A 115 7.88 -0.82 -2.12
C TYR A 115 6.82 -0.32 -1.14
N VAL A 116 5.66 0.05 -1.66
CA VAL A 116 4.49 0.43 -0.87
C VAL A 116 3.31 -0.38 -1.35
N SER A 117 2.64 -1.06 -0.45
CA SER A 117 1.46 -1.87 -0.75
C SER A 117 0.39 -1.64 0.30
N LEU A 118 -0.81 -1.30 -0.14
CA LEU A 118 -2.00 -1.23 0.70
C LEU A 118 -2.99 -2.30 0.22
N LYS A 119 -3.40 -3.20 1.12
CA LYS A 119 -4.30 -4.31 0.84
C LYS A 119 -5.45 -4.33 1.82
N LEU A 120 -6.66 -4.45 1.31
CA LEU A 120 -7.82 -4.81 2.12
C LEU A 120 -8.10 -6.30 1.94
N GLN A 121 -8.18 -7.01 3.06
CA GLN A 121 -8.58 -8.40 3.11
C GLN A 121 -9.92 -8.52 3.85
N GLN A 122 -10.82 -9.31 3.29
CA GLN A 122 -12.14 -9.57 3.86
C GLN A 122 -12.43 -11.06 3.88
N VAL A 123 -13.38 -11.48 4.72
CA VAL A 123 -13.82 -12.88 4.75
C VAL A 123 -14.60 -13.19 3.48
N ALA A 124 -14.12 -14.16 2.72
CA ALA A 124 -14.81 -14.73 1.59
C ALA A 124 -15.31 -16.13 1.91
N TYR A 125 -16.39 -16.54 1.27
CA TYR A 125 -17.02 -17.87 1.43
C TYR A 125 -16.95 -18.64 0.11
N VAL A 126 -16.67 -19.92 0.20
CA VAL A 126 -16.74 -20.80 -0.98
C VAL A 126 -18.19 -21.04 -1.33
N ALA A 127 -18.65 -20.61 -2.51
CA ALA A 127 -20.06 -20.70 -2.92
C ALA A 127 -20.63 -22.13 -2.85
N ARG A 128 -19.82 -23.15 -3.20
CA ARG A 128 -20.22 -24.57 -3.15
C ARG A 128 -20.21 -25.17 -1.74
N LYS A 129 -19.52 -24.54 -0.79
CA LYS A 129 -19.37 -24.96 0.61
C LYS A 129 -19.34 -23.72 1.50
N PRO A 130 -20.48 -23.08 1.80
CA PRO A 130 -20.52 -21.79 2.53
C PRO A 130 -19.98 -21.87 3.98
N VAL A 131 -19.73 -23.06 4.50
CA VAL A 131 -19.06 -23.23 5.80
C VAL A 131 -17.54 -22.99 5.71
N LEU A 132 -16.97 -23.12 4.51
CA LEU A 132 -15.55 -22.81 4.28
C LEU A 132 -15.39 -21.32 4.02
N ARG A 133 -14.59 -20.71 4.87
CA ARG A 133 -14.24 -19.28 4.78
C ARG A 133 -12.74 -19.11 4.77
N PHE A 134 -12.28 -18.03 4.13
CA PHE A 134 -10.88 -17.64 4.08
C PHE A 134 -10.77 -16.12 3.95
N MET A 135 -9.60 -15.57 4.25
CA MET A 135 -9.31 -14.17 3.99
C MET A 135 -8.91 -14.01 2.52
N ALA A 136 -9.60 -13.15 1.81
CA ALA A 136 -9.30 -12.81 0.42
C ALA A 136 -8.91 -11.35 0.31
N SER A 137 -7.89 -11.05 -0.50
CA SER A 137 -7.63 -9.67 -0.91
C SER A 137 -8.76 -9.21 -1.83
N THR A 138 -9.47 -8.17 -1.40
CA THR A 138 -10.63 -7.63 -2.11
C THR A 138 -10.33 -6.29 -2.76
N TRP A 139 -9.37 -5.56 -2.23
CA TRP A 139 -8.80 -4.35 -2.81
C TRP A 139 -7.30 -4.34 -2.56
N ASP A 140 -6.50 -4.03 -3.56
CA ASP A 140 -5.07 -3.84 -3.39
C ASP A 140 -4.52 -2.77 -4.35
N LEU A 141 -3.49 -2.09 -3.90
CA LEU A 141 -2.68 -1.21 -4.71
C LEU A 141 -1.24 -1.31 -4.24
N THR A 142 -0.36 -1.62 -5.17
CA THR A 142 1.08 -1.77 -4.91
C THR A 142 1.87 -0.88 -5.86
N GLU A 143 2.85 -0.17 -5.32
CA GLU A 143 3.75 0.68 -6.09
C GLU A 143 5.20 0.39 -5.71
N THR A 144 6.07 0.34 -6.69
CA THR A 144 7.51 0.15 -6.53
C THR A 144 8.25 1.17 -7.37
N GLY A 145 9.44 1.53 -6.94
CA GLY A 145 10.28 2.48 -7.70
C GLY A 145 11.53 2.87 -6.94
N THR A 146 12.11 3.98 -7.39
CA THR A 146 13.29 4.57 -6.75
C THR A 146 12.99 5.99 -6.30
N VAL A 147 13.59 6.38 -5.19
CA VAL A 147 13.47 7.73 -4.60
C VAL A 147 14.80 8.16 -3.99
N ASP A 148 15.01 9.46 -3.91
CA ASP A 148 16.22 10.01 -3.32
C ASP A 148 16.17 9.97 -1.78
N ASP A 149 14.97 10.18 -1.22
CA ASP A 149 14.78 10.24 0.23
C ASP A 149 13.46 9.60 0.69
N PHE A 150 13.31 9.50 2.00
CA PHE A 150 12.12 8.93 2.63
C PHE A 150 10.88 9.84 2.51
N SER A 151 11.05 11.14 2.36
CA SER A 151 9.91 12.06 2.20
C SER A 151 9.12 11.73 0.93
N ALA A 152 9.83 11.32 -0.13
CA ALA A 152 9.21 10.84 -1.36
C ALA A 152 8.45 9.51 -1.17
N VAL A 153 8.95 8.57 -0.35
CA VAL A 153 8.21 7.36 0.03
C VAL A 153 6.90 7.71 0.76
N LYS A 154 6.98 8.64 1.73
CA LYS A 154 5.80 9.12 2.46
C LYS A 154 4.75 9.74 1.52
N LYS A 155 5.18 10.47 0.48
CA LYS A 155 4.29 10.98 -0.55
C LYS A 155 3.57 9.84 -1.29
N ARG A 156 4.26 8.75 -1.66
CA ARG A 156 3.66 7.58 -2.30
C ARG A 156 2.65 6.87 -1.42
N VAL A 157 2.98 6.70 -0.13
CA VAL A 157 2.02 6.18 0.86
C VAL A 157 0.75 7.04 0.88
N ASN A 158 0.89 8.36 0.89
CA ASN A 158 -0.24 9.29 0.89
C ASN A 158 -1.08 9.21 -0.40
N GLU A 159 -0.46 9.00 -1.55
CA GLU A 159 -1.13 8.84 -2.84
C GLU A 159 -1.96 7.53 -2.87
N ILE A 160 -1.38 6.41 -2.43
CA ILE A 160 -2.06 5.12 -2.35
C ILE A 160 -3.23 5.18 -1.37
N LEU A 161 -3.01 5.74 -0.18
CA LEU A 161 -4.07 5.91 0.81
C LEU A 161 -5.18 6.84 0.32
N GLY A 162 -4.82 7.91 -0.41
CA GLY A 162 -5.79 8.81 -1.03
C GLY A 162 -6.71 8.10 -2.02
N ARG A 163 -6.17 7.17 -2.81
CA ARG A 163 -6.97 6.33 -3.73
C ARG A 163 -7.92 5.41 -2.97
N PHE A 164 -7.42 4.71 -1.95
CA PHE A 164 -8.29 3.87 -1.11
C PHE A 164 -9.44 4.67 -0.51
N VAL A 165 -9.16 5.84 0.08
CA VAL A 165 -10.18 6.71 0.67
C VAL A 165 -11.19 7.21 -0.37
N SER A 166 -10.72 7.54 -1.58
CA SER A 166 -11.59 7.94 -2.69
C SER A 166 -12.52 6.81 -3.11
N ASP A 167 -11.98 5.61 -3.33
CA ASP A 167 -12.75 4.43 -3.72
C ASP A 167 -13.74 4.05 -2.61
N PHE A 168 -13.30 4.07 -1.34
CA PHE A 168 -14.16 3.79 -0.20
C PHE A 168 -15.36 4.76 -0.11
N ARG A 169 -15.12 6.06 -0.29
CA ARG A 169 -16.19 7.07 -0.23
C ARG A 169 -17.14 6.98 -1.40
N SER A 170 -16.69 6.57 -2.58
CA SER A 170 -17.57 6.38 -3.75
C SER A 170 -18.60 5.28 -3.51
N GLU A 171 -18.22 4.24 -2.77
CA GLU A 171 -19.07 3.09 -2.48
C GLU A 171 -19.87 3.20 -1.16
N ASN A 172 -19.47 4.14 -0.29
CA ASN A 172 -20.11 4.38 1.00
C ASN A 172 -20.47 5.88 1.15
N PRO A 173 -21.37 6.41 0.31
CA PRO A 173 -21.79 7.80 0.40
C PRO A 173 -22.48 8.05 1.75
N LYS A 174 -22.23 9.25 2.33
CA LYS A 174 -22.84 9.67 3.61
C LYS A 174 -24.27 10.17 3.36
#